data_b6464d1eceb4b8be996ac6df2c378e53
#
_entry.id   b6464d1eceb4b8be996ac6df2c378e53
#
_cell.length_a   1.000
_cell.length_b   1.000
_cell.length_c   1.000
_cell.angle_alpha   90.00
_cell.angle_beta   90.00
_cell.angle_gamma   90.00
#
_symmetry.space_group_name_H-M   'P 1'
#
loop_
_entity.id
_entity.type
_entity.pdbx_description
1 polymer ?
#
loop_
_entity_poly.entity_id
_entity_poly.type
_entity_poly.pdbx_seq_one_letter_code
_entity_poly.pdbx_strand_id
1 'polypeptide(L)'
;MRRILSVLMENEPGALSRVVGLFSQRGYNIESLNVAPTTDHTLSRLTLTTTGDDLKIEQITKHLNKIVDVVKVVDLTEGAHVERDMLLVKVRAEGAQRDEVKRTTDIFRGQIIDVGPATYIVQLTGPIDKLDSFLSALGEAEIIEVVRSGVAGMARGEKVLTI
;
A
#
# COMPACT_ATOMS: atom_id res chain seq x y z
N MET A 1 12.90 10.08 0.12
CA MET A 1 12.94 8.64 0.31
C MET A 1 11.61 8.14 0.89
N ARG A 2 11.06 7.12 0.30
CA ARG A 2 9.78 6.55 0.73
C ARG A 2 9.93 5.83 2.07
N ARG A 3 8.99 6.05 2.97
CA ARG A 3 8.94 5.41 4.29
C ARG A 3 7.58 4.76 4.51
N ILE A 4 7.60 3.65 5.20
CA ILE A 4 6.41 2.89 5.56
C ILE A 4 6.25 2.94 7.07
N LEU A 5 5.18 3.59 7.52
CA LEU A 5 4.85 3.70 8.93
C LEU A 5 3.67 2.79 9.25
N SER A 6 3.80 2.02 10.30
CA SER A 6 2.71 1.20 10.83
C SER A 6 2.24 1.79 12.16
N VAL A 7 0.96 2.05 12.26
CA VAL A 7 0.34 2.69 13.42
C VAL A 7 -0.71 1.77 14.02
N LEU A 8 -0.54 1.43 15.27
CA LEU A 8 -1.57 0.76 16.05
C LEU A 8 -2.38 1.84 16.75
N MET A 9 -3.69 1.84 16.54
CA MET A 9 -4.58 2.85 17.09
C MET A 9 -5.89 2.27 17.58
N GLU A 10 -6.58 3.00 18.44
CA GLU A 10 -7.91 2.60 18.89
C GLU A 10 -8.90 2.61 17.72
N ASN A 11 -9.73 1.58 17.64
CA ASN A 11 -10.78 1.45 16.64
C ASN A 11 -12.02 2.22 17.10
N GLU A 12 -11.90 3.55 17.11
CA GLU A 12 -12.93 4.46 17.56
C GLU A 12 -13.32 5.45 16.45
N PRO A 13 -14.57 5.91 16.44
CA PRO A 13 -14.97 6.96 15.50
C PRO A 13 -14.08 8.19 15.60
N GLY A 14 -13.61 8.67 14.46
CA GLY A 14 -12.75 9.85 14.38
C GLY A 14 -11.27 9.59 14.55
N ALA A 15 -10.82 8.43 14.99
CA ALA A 15 -9.40 8.12 15.16
C ALA A 15 -8.62 8.28 13.85
N LEU A 16 -9.11 7.69 12.77
CA LEU A 16 -8.52 7.82 11.44
C LEU A 16 -8.50 9.29 10.99
N SER A 17 -9.58 10.00 11.21
CA SER A 17 -9.70 11.41 10.84
C SER A 17 -8.64 12.28 11.56
N ARG A 18 -8.36 12.00 12.82
CA ARG A 18 -7.32 12.72 13.58
C ARG A 18 -5.92 12.44 13.03
N VAL A 19 -5.63 11.20 12.67
CA VAL A 19 -4.34 10.85 12.05
C VAL A 19 -4.18 11.54 10.70
N VAL A 20 -5.16 11.42 9.82
CA VAL A 20 -5.13 12.04 8.49
C VAL A 20 -5.10 13.57 8.60
N GLY A 21 -5.84 14.13 9.53
CA GLY A 21 -5.87 15.57 9.80
C GLY A 21 -4.51 16.12 10.23
N LEU A 22 -3.76 15.35 11.02
CA LEU A 22 -2.40 15.73 11.40
C LEU A 22 -1.50 15.90 10.17
N PHE A 23 -1.54 14.95 9.25
CA PHE A 23 -0.77 15.03 8.00
C PHE A 23 -1.16 16.24 7.18
N SER A 24 -2.45 16.48 7.06
CA SER A 24 -3.01 17.62 6.33
C SER A 24 -2.57 18.96 6.93
N GLN A 25 -2.68 19.12 8.24
CA GLN A 25 -2.33 20.36 8.94
C GLN A 25 -0.83 20.67 8.88
N ARG A 26 0.01 19.65 8.89
CA ARG A 26 1.47 19.79 8.85
C ARG A 26 2.06 19.80 7.45
N GLY A 27 1.22 19.66 6.43
CA GLY A 27 1.68 19.59 5.04
C GLY A 27 2.46 18.33 4.70
N TYR A 28 2.26 17.25 5.46
CA TYR A 28 2.84 15.95 5.13
C TYR A 28 1.98 15.26 4.08
N ASN A 29 2.60 14.60 3.11
CA ASN A 29 1.88 13.86 2.08
C ASN A 29 1.71 12.39 2.45
N ILE A 30 0.51 11.87 2.25
CA ILE A 30 0.23 10.44 2.35
C ILE A 30 0.14 9.89 0.92
N GLU A 31 1.08 9.02 0.54
CA GLU A 31 1.08 8.40 -0.78
C GLU A 31 0.13 7.21 -0.86
N SER A 32 0.04 6.44 0.21
CA SER A 32 -0.90 5.34 0.33
C SER A 32 -1.32 5.14 1.78
N LEU A 33 -2.51 4.60 1.97
CA LEU A 33 -3.10 4.38 3.27
C LEU A 33 -3.92 3.10 3.24
N ASN A 34 -3.67 2.25 4.21
CA ASN A 34 -4.41 1.01 4.42
C ASN A 34 -4.74 0.90 5.91
N VAL A 35 -6.00 0.66 6.23
CA VAL A 35 -6.44 0.54 7.63
C VAL A 35 -7.49 -0.55 7.77
N ALA A 36 -7.36 -1.36 8.80
CA ALA A 36 -8.33 -2.40 9.13
C ALA A 36 -8.25 -2.74 10.63
N PRO A 37 -9.33 -3.24 11.22
CA PRO A 37 -9.29 -3.78 12.57
C PRO A 37 -8.30 -4.93 12.67
N THR A 38 -7.70 -5.10 13.85
CA THR A 38 -6.84 -6.26 14.15
C THR A 38 -7.69 -7.42 14.67
N THR A 39 -7.04 -8.50 15.12
CA THR A 39 -7.75 -9.60 15.82
C THR A 39 -8.38 -9.12 17.12
N ASP A 40 -7.88 -8.05 17.71
CA ASP A 40 -8.54 -7.32 18.78
C ASP A 40 -9.38 -6.22 18.14
N HIS A 41 -10.71 -6.35 18.17
CA HIS A 41 -11.64 -5.43 17.53
C HIS A 41 -11.62 -4.00 18.11
N THR A 42 -11.00 -3.81 19.27
CA THR A 42 -10.82 -2.48 19.86
C THR A 42 -9.65 -1.72 19.25
N LEU A 43 -8.82 -2.39 18.45
CA LEU A 43 -7.63 -1.84 17.84
C LEU A 43 -7.69 -1.97 16.33
N SER A 44 -7.25 -0.93 15.63
CA SER A 44 -7.02 -0.92 14.20
C SER A 44 -5.53 -0.75 13.90
N ARG A 45 -5.09 -1.38 12.82
CA ARG A 45 -3.75 -1.20 12.30
C ARG A 45 -3.82 -0.40 11.01
N LEU A 46 -3.09 0.68 10.96
CA LEU A 46 -2.96 1.55 9.81
C LEU A 46 -1.53 1.44 9.29
N THR A 47 -1.38 1.23 7.99
CA THR A 47 -0.09 1.29 7.32
C THR A 47 -0.16 2.44 6.31
N LEU A 48 0.75 3.38 6.42
CA LEU A 48 0.83 4.48 5.47
C LEU A 48 2.22 4.59 4.88
N THR A 49 2.28 5.10 3.65
CA THR A 49 3.54 5.46 3.02
C THR A 49 3.61 6.96 2.85
N THR A 50 4.76 7.50 3.14
CA THR A 50 5.06 8.92 3.02
C THR A 50 6.49 9.09 2.51
N THR A 51 6.84 10.29 2.09
CA THR A 51 8.18 10.62 1.64
C THR A 51 8.78 11.67 2.56
N GLY A 52 10.03 11.48 2.94
CA GLY A 52 10.75 12.45 3.76
C GLY A 52 12.12 11.95 4.17
N ASP A 53 12.93 12.88 4.68
CA ASP A 53 14.21 12.55 5.29
C ASP A 53 13.99 12.05 6.74
N ASP A 54 15.08 11.64 7.40
CA ASP A 54 15.01 11.09 8.75
C ASP A 54 14.45 12.11 9.76
N LEU A 55 14.78 13.38 9.60
CA LEU A 55 14.29 14.43 10.49
C LEU A 55 12.76 14.60 10.36
N LYS A 56 12.27 14.61 9.14
CA LYS A 56 10.83 14.72 8.86
C LYS A 56 10.07 13.52 9.42
N ILE A 57 10.58 12.33 9.24
CA ILE A 57 9.97 11.10 9.75
C ILE A 57 9.96 11.09 11.28
N GLU A 58 11.03 11.54 11.91
CA GLU A 58 11.08 11.69 13.37
C GLU A 58 9.99 12.65 13.86
N GLN A 59 9.81 13.78 13.19
CA GLN A 59 8.76 14.73 13.52
C GLN A 59 7.36 14.14 13.35
N ILE A 60 7.12 13.43 12.26
CA ILE A 60 5.84 12.75 12.01
C ILE A 60 5.56 11.75 13.13
N THR A 61 6.53 10.93 13.49
CA THR A 61 6.40 9.93 14.55
C THR A 61 6.08 10.57 15.90
N LYS A 62 6.77 11.64 16.24
CA LYS A 62 6.51 12.38 17.48
C LYS A 62 5.09 12.95 17.51
N HIS A 63 4.64 13.53 16.41
CA HIS A 63 3.29 14.09 16.32
C HIS A 63 2.20 13.01 16.39
N LEU A 64 2.41 11.87 15.71
CA LEU A 64 1.49 10.74 15.78
C LEU A 64 1.36 10.21 17.21
N ASN A 65 2.47 10.10 17.94
CA ASN A 65 2.44 9.60 19.31
C ASN A 65 1.72 10.53 20.29
N LYS A 66 1.46 11.78 19.92
CA LYS A 66 0.69 12.73 20.73
C LYS A 66 -0.81 12.60 20.53
N ILE A 67 -1.26 11.90 19.49
CA ILE A 67 -2.69 11.66 19.26
C ILE A 67 -3.17 10.63 20.28
N VAL A 68 -4.25 10.97 21.01
CA VAL A 68 -4.76 10.14 22.11
C VAL A 68 -5.13 8.71 21.66
N ASP A 69 -5.62 8.58 20.43
CA ASP A 69 -6.02 7.28 19.89
C ASP A 69 -4.84 6.40 19.43
N VAL A 70 -3.67 6.97 19.27
CA VAL A 70 -2.48 6.25 18.78
C VAL A 70 -1.82 5.52 19.94
N VAL A 71 -1.73 4.21 19.82
CA VAL A 71 -1.11 3.34 20.82
C VAL A 71 0.39 3.19 20.56
N LYS A 72 0.77 2.95 19.30
CA LYS A 72 2.17 2.73 18.93
C LYS A 72 2.42 3.03 17.46
N VAL A 73 3.60 3.55 17.16
CA VAL A 73 4.07 3.84 15.80
C VAL A 73 5.39 3.13 15.58
N VAL A 74 5.54 2.48 14.43
CA VAL A 74 6.79 1.84 14.01
C VAL A 74 7.11 2.23 12.58
N ASP A 75 8.35 2.60 12.31
CA ASP A 75 8.86 2.78 10.95
C ASP A 75 9.39 1.42 10.47
N LEU A 76 8.65 0.79 9.57
CA LEU A 76 9.00 -0.52 9.03
C LEU A 76 10.22 -0.47 8.11
N THR A 77 10.49 0.68 7.49
CA THR A 77 11.61 0.84 6.56
C THR A 77 12.98 0.74 7.23
N GLU A 78 13.06 0.99 8.53
CA GLU A 78 14.31 0.91 9.29
C GLU A 78 14.78 -0.53 9.54
N GLY A 79 13.91 -1.52 9.34
CA GLY A 79 14.22 -2.91 9.63
C GLY A 79 13.78 -3.87 8.53
N ALA A 80 14.14 -5.13 8.72
CA ALA A 80 13.66 -6.20 7.84
C ALA A 80 12.14 -6.32 7.97
N HIS A 81 11.45 -6.24 6.84
CA HIS A 81 9.99 -6.25 6.81
C HIS A 81 9.48 -6.91 5.52
N VAL A 82 8.20 -7.23 5.53
CA VAL A 82 7.46 -7.65 4.35
C VAL A 82 6.47 -6.54 4.01
N GLU A 83 6.43 -6.17 2.75
CA GLU A 83 5.42 -5.24 2.23
C GLU A 83 4.70 -5.84 1.03
N ARG A 84 3.41 -5.58 0.95
CA ARG A 84 2.60 -6.01 -0.20
C ARG A 84 1.60 -4.92 -0.53
N ASP A 85 1.45 -4.70 -1.83
CA ASP A 85 0.41 -3.86 -2.40
C ASP A 85 -0.34 -4.71 -3.42
N MET A 86 -1.63 -4.54 -3.54
CA MET A 86 -2.42 -5.24 -4.55
C MET A 86 -2.79 -4.27 -5.66
N LEU A 87 -2.57 -4.68 -6.89
CA LEU A 87 -2.87 -3.95 -8.10
C LEU A 87 -4.01 -4.66 -8.84
N LEU A 88 -5.02 -3.90 -9.24
CA LEU A 88 -5.97 -4.31 -10.26
C LEU A 88 -5.78 -3.38 -11.45
N VAL A 89 -5.56 -3.93 -12.63
CA VAL A 89 -5.39 -3.14 -13.84
C VAL A 89 -6.26 -3.69 -14.97
N LYS A 90 -7.02 -2.80 -15.58
CA LYS A 90 -7.79 -3.10 -16.77
C LYS A 90 -6.99 -2.65 -17.98
N VAL A 91 -6.75 -3.58 -18.89
CA VAL A 91 -5.97 -3.31 -20.10
C VAL A 91 -6.76 -3.67 -21.34
N ARG A 92 -6.52 -2.92 -22.41
CA ARG A 92 -7.00 -3.29 -23.74
C ARG A 92 -6.26 -4.55 -24.18
N ALA A 93 -6.98 -5.56 -24.60
CA ALA A 93 -6.41 -6.83 -24.99
C ALA A 93 -7.17 -7.39 -26.19
N GLU A 94 -6.74 -6.98 -27.39
CA GLU A 94 -7.32 -7.36 -28.67
C GLU A 94 -6.25 -7.99 -29.57
N GLY A 95 -6.64 -8.98 -30.34
CA GLY A 95 -5.76 -9.62 -31.31
C GLY A 95 -4.49 -10.17 -30.68
N ALA A 96 -3.34 -9.85 -31.26
CA ALA A 96 -2.04 -10.30 -30.78
C ALA A 96 -1.69 -9.76 -29.38
N GLN A 97 -2.25 -8.62 -28.99
CA GLN A 97 -2.01 -8.05 -27.66
C GLN A 97 -2.56 -8.94 -26.53
N ARG A 98 -3.58 -9.74 -26.80
CA ARG A 98 -4.12 -10.68 -25.80
C ARG A 98 -3.04 -11.64 -25.29
N ASP A 99 -2.27 -12.20 -26.21
CA ASP A 99 -1.19 -13.14 -25.89
C ASP A 99 -0.04 -12.42 -25.18
N GLU A 100 0.30 -11.21 -25.60
CA GLU A 100 1.35 -10.40 -24.98
C GLU A 100 1.00 -10.03 -23.54
N VAL A 101 -0.21 -9.58 -23.28
CA VAL A 101 -0.67 -9.25 -21.93
C VAL A 101 -0.66 -10.49 -21.04
N LYS A 102 -1.14 -11.63 -21.57
CA LYS A 102 -1.12 -12.90 -20.85
C LYS A 102 0.29 -13.32 -20.49
N ARG A 103 1.22 -13.25 -21.44
CA ARG A 103 2.62 -13.61 -21.23
C ARG A 103 3.26 -12.74 -20.15
N THR A 104 3.10 -11.43 -20.22
CA THR A 104 3.60 -10.50 -19.22
C THR A 104 3.02 -10.80 -17.84
N THR A 105 1.71 -11.07 -17.78
CA THR A 105 1.03 -11.43 -16.53
C THR A 105 1.62 -12.69 -15.93
N ASP A 106 1.86 -13.73 -16.73
CA ASP A 106 2.43 -14.99 -16.27
C ASP A 106 3.87 -14.83 -15.76
N ILE A 107 4.68 -14.00 -16.44
CA ILE A 107 6.06 -13.70 -16.02
C ILE A 107 6.09 -13.09 -14.64
N PHE A 108 5.19 -12.14 -14.36
CA PHE A 108 5.10 -11.48 -13.05
C PHE A 108 4.29 -12.26 -12.01
N ARG A 109 3.78 -13.43 -12.38
CA ARG A 109 2.93 -14.29 -11.53
C ARG A 109 1.64 -13.58 -11.10
N GLY A 110 1.10 -12.77 -12.00
CA GLY A 110 -0.22 -12.19 -11.84
C GLY A 110 -1.31 -13.14 -12.29
N GLN A 111 -2.55 -12.73 -12.10
CA GLN A 111 -3.72 -13.50 -12.51
C GLN A 111 -4.63 -12.64 -13.36
N ILE A 112 -5.12 -13.19 -14.44
CA ILE A 112 -6.20 -12.60 -15.22
C ILE A 112 -7.50 -13.00 -14.52
N ILE A 113 -8.23 -12.05 -13.97
CA ILE A 113 -9.43 -12.31 -13.16
C ILE A 113 -10.71 -11.96 -13.88
N ASP A 114 -10.65 -11.25 -14.99
CA ASP A 114 -11.78 -10.96 -15.85
C ASP A 114 -11.32 -10.97 -17.30
N VAL A 115 -12.12 -11.60 -18.16
CA VAL A 115 -11.85 -11.74 -19.58
C VAL A 115 -13.04 -11.22 -20.36
N GLY A 116 -12.87 -10.06 -20.98
CA GLY A 116 -13.86 -9.48 -21.91
C GLY A 116 -13.43 -9.69 -23.36
N PRO A 117 -14.32 -9.33 -24.32
CA PRO A 117 -13.98 -9.43 -25.74
C PRO A 117 -12.78 -8.59 -26.16
N ALA A 118 -12.56 -7.45 -25.49
CA ALA A 118 -11.52 -6.50 -25.85
C ALA A 118 -10.62 -6.08 -24.66
N THR A 119 -10.88 -6.64 -23.48
CA THR A 119 -10.17 -6.23 -22.25
C THR A 119 -9.88 -7.42 -21.34
N TYR A 120 -8.81 -7.26 -20.58
CA TYR A 120 -8.52 -8.11 -19.41
C TYR A 120 -8.47 -7.25 -18.16
N ILE A 121 -8.87 -7.83 -17.02
CA ILE A 121 -8.49 -7.30 -15.70
C ILE A 121 -7.46 -8.24 -15.11
N VAL A 122 -6.31 -7.67 -14.75
CA VAL A 122 -5.21 -8.40 -14.15
C VAL A 122 -5.07 -8.00 -12.69
N GLN A 123 -4.89 -9.00 -11.84
CA GLN A 123 -4.57 -8.85 -10.42
C GLN A 123 -3.10 -9.21 -10.19
N LEU A 124 -2.38 -8.36 -9.47
CA LEU A 124 -1.00 -8.60 -9.11
C LEU A 124 -0.74 -8.12 -7.69
N THR A 125 -0.10 -8.95 -6.87
CA THR A 125 0.29 -8.60 -5.51
C THR A 125 1.80 -8.70 -5.38
N GLY A 126 2.41 -7.74 -4.71
CA GLY A 126 3.84 -7.73 -4.46
C GLY A 126 4.33 -6.42 -3.89
N PRO A 127 5.66 -6.27 -3.74
CA PRO A 127 6.26 -4.98 -3.41
C PRO A 127 5.97 -3.94 -4.49
N ILE A 128 6.01 -2.66 -4.14
CA ILE A 128 5.72 -1.56 -5.08
C ILE A 128 6.57 -1.66 -6.35
N ASP A 129 7.86 -1.98 -6.21
CA ASP A 129 8.78 -2.08 -7.36
C ASP A 129 8.32 -3.12 -8.37
N LYS A 130 7.80 -4.25 -7.89
CA LYS A 130 7.26 -5.30 -8.76
C LYS A 130 6.03 -4.81 -9.52
N LEU A 131 5.13 -4.09 -8.84
CA LEU A 131 3.92 -3.56 -9.47
C LEU A 131 4.26 -2.51 -10.51
N ASP A 132 5.19 -1.61 -10.21
CA ASP A 132 5.65 -0.59 -11.15
C ASP A 132 6.34 -1.23 -12.37
N SER A 133 7.17 -2.26 -12.14
CA SER A 133 7.81 -3.00 -13.22
C SER A 133 6.80 -3.70 -14.11
N PHE A 134 5.74 -4.26 -13.53
CA PHE A 134 4.67 -4.89 -14.30
C PHE A 134 3.96 -3.88 -15.21
N LEU A 135 3.59 -2.72 -14.67
CA LEU A 135 2.94 -1.67 -15.46
C LEU A 135 3.83 -1.21 -16.63
N SER A 136 5.13 -1.07 -16.36
CA SER A 136 6.11 -0.73 -17.42
C SER A 136 6.24 -1.85 -18.45
N ALA A 137 6.21 -3.11 -18.02
CA ALA A 137 6.37 -4.27 -18.90
C ALA A 137 5.14 -4.51 -19.79
N LEU A 138 3.98 -3.95 -19.48
CA LEU A 138 2.82 -3.97 -20.37
C LEU A 138 3.09 -3.20 -21.67
N GLY A 139 4.08 -2.33 -21.67
CA GLY A 139 4.59 -1.66 -22.88
C GLY A 139 3.53 -0.84 -23.60
N GLU A 140 3.25 -1.21 -24.85
CA GLU A 140 2.29 -0.51 -25.70
C GLU A 140 0.83 -0.85 -25.40
N ALA A 141 0.55 -1.81 -24.51
CA ALA A 141 -0.81 -2.12 -24.15
C ALA A 141 -1.48 -0.92 -23.48
N GLU A 142 -2.67 -0.58 -23.93
CA GLU A 142 -3.43 0.53 -23.38
C GLU A 142 -3.96 0.18 -21.99
N ILE A 143 -3.48 0.88 -20.97
CA ILE A 143 -4.00 0.79 -19.61
C ILE A 143 -5.23 1.68 -19.53
N ILE A 144 -6.40 1.06 -19.27
CA ILE A 144 -7.67 1.77 -19.20
C ILE A 144 -7.93 2.30 -17.79
N GLU A 145 -7.62 1.49 -16.78
CA GLU A 145 -7.92 1.84 -15.38
C GLU A 145 -6.98 1.08 -14.45
N VAL A 146 -6.58 1.73 -13.38
CA VAL A 146 -5.71 1.16 -12.34
C VAL A 146 -6.30 1.43 -10.96
N VAL A 147 -6.33 0.37 -10.13
CA VAL A 147 -6.67 0.49 -8.71
C VAL A 147 -5.55 -0.14 -7.89
N ARG A 148 -5.14 0.53 -6.83
CA ARG A 148 -4.16 0.00 -5.87
C ARG A 148 -4.75 0.05 -4.46
N SER A 149 -4.51 -1.01 -3.69
CA SER A 149 -4.99 -1.09 -2.31
C SER A 149 -4.21 -0.21 -1.35
N GLY A 150 -3.00 0.17 -1.72
CA GLY A 150 -2.02 0.71 -0.78
C GLY A 150 -1.21 -0.40 -0.11
N VAL A 151 -0.10 0.00 0.52
CA VAL A 151 0.85 -0.94 1.11
C VAL A 151 0.35 -1.44 2.45
N ALA A 152 0.33 -2.76 2.63
CA ALA A 152 0.27 -3.42 3.92
C ALA A 152 1.67 -3.93 4.24
N GLY A 153 2.10 -3.79 5.49
CA GLY A 153 3.45 -4.16 5.89
C GLY A 153 3.54 -4.73 7.28
N MET A 154 4.57 -5.52 7.51
CA MET A 154 4.80 -6.23 8.77
C MET A 154 6.29 -6.47 8.96
N ALA A 155 6.79 -6.29 10.17
CA ALA A 155 8.18 -6.62 10.49
C ALA A 155 8.41 -8.13 10.35
N ARG A 156 9.62 -8.49 9.93
CA ARG A 156 10.03 -9.91 9.85
C ARG A 156 10.43 -10.43 11.22
N GLY A 157 10.35 -11.74 11.35
CA GLY A 157 10.77 -12.46 12.55
C GLY A 157 9.80 -12.29 13.71
N GLU A 158 10.34 -12.17 14.91
CA GLU A 158 9.56 -12.15 16.15
C GLU A 158 9.07 -10.76 16.56
N LYS A 159 9.50 -9.72 15.84
CA LYS A 159 9.05 -8.35 16.13
C LYS A 159 7.57 -8.21 15.79
N VAL A 160 6.80 -7.68 16.74
CA VAL A 160 5.37 -7.47 16.59
C VAL A 160 4.97 -6.06 16.98
N LEU A 161 3.92 -5.56 16.36
CA LEU A 161 3.31 -4.28 16.73
C LEU A 161 2.13 -4.57 17.64
N THR A 162 2.36 -4.51 18.94
CA THR A 162 1.36 -4.75 19.97
C THR A 162 1.44 -3.66 21.05
N ILE A 163 0.46 -3.68 21.96
CA ILE A 163 0.44 -2.82 23.16
C ILE A 163 1.59 -3.21 24.09
#